data_7996663cf3f792f9c4ccbc1a6ab18d1f
#
_entry.id   7996663cf3f792f9c4ccbc1a6ab18d1f
#
_cell.length_a   1.000
_cell.length_b   1.000
_cell.length_c   1.000
_cell.angle_alpha   90.00
_cell.angle_beta   90.00
_cell.angle_gamma   90.00
#
_symmetry.space_group_name_H-M   'P 1'
#
loop_
_entity.id
_entity.type
_entity.pdbx_description
1 polymer ?
#
loop_
_entity_poly.entity_id
_entity_poly.type
_entity_poly.pdbx_seq_one_letter_code
_entity_poly.pdbx_strand_id
1 'polypeptide(L)'
;MLTFILLQTLLIGTPQELSSAAESLHNPYVVYNAIEQPIDYPCGDIPSDQGVCTDVIVRAFKIMGRCLQEEIHEYRLSKGESTGKNIDHRRIPNLAAYFASLNMESHEYLEPGDIIWWKLGGADGINHIGIMLDNGMVMHNIGRGQVADVCPEDYHIHRIYRLPE
;
A
#
# COMPACT_ATOMS: atom_id res chain seq x y z
N MET A 1 0.18 -25.72 -15.78
CA MET A 1 -0.43 -24.37 -15.66
C MET A 1 -1.07 -24.13 -14.28
N LEU A 2 -1.89 -25.05 -13.75
CA LEU A 2 -2.49 -24.90 -12.41
C LEU A 2 -1.47 -24.79 -11.27
N THR A 3 -0.38 -25.54 -11.32
CA THR A 3 0.67 -25.57 -10.25
C THR A 3 1.44 -24.26 -10.16
N PHE A 4 1.58 -23.51 -11.26
CA PHE A 4 2.27 -22.22 -11.29
C PHE A 4 1.41 -21.09 -10.69
N ILE A 5 0.09 -21.13 -10.92
CA ILE A 5 -0.88 -20.17 -10.40
C ILE A 5 -1.01 -20.33 -8.87
N LEU A 6 -1.10 -21.59 -8.38
CA LEU A 6 -1.14 -21.89 -6.94
C LEU A 6 0.16 -21.46 -6.22
N LEU A 7 1.32 -21.57 -6.87
CA LEU A 7 2.60 -21.15 -6.28
C LEU A 7 2.71 -19.62 -6.18
N GLN A 8 2.16 -18.88 -7.17
CA GLN A 8 2.09 -17.41 -7.12
C GLN A 8 1.15 -16.91 -6.02
N THR A 9 -0.01 -17.53 -5.84
CA THR A 9 -0.96 -17.16 -4.78
C THR A 9 -0.36 -17.36 -3.37
N LEU A 10 0.41 -18.42 -3.16
CA LEU A 10 1.14 -18.68 -1.92
C LEU A 10 2.24 -17.65 -1.61
N LEU A 11 2.77 -16.97 -2.64
CA LEU A 11 3.83 -15.95 -2.51
C LEU A 11 3.29 -14.52 -2.39
N ILE A 12 2.05 -14.28 -2.81
CA ILE A 12 1.47 -12.93 -2.89
C ILE A 12 0.66 -12.59 -1.62
N GLY A 13 0.12 -13.60 -0.93
CA GLY A 13 -0.82 -13.44 0.18
C GLY A 13 -2.25 -13.22 -0.30
N THR A 14 -3.19 -13.15 0.62
CA THR A 14 -4.64 -12.99 0.35
C THR A 14 -5.12 -11.59 0.74
N PRO A 15 -6.25 -11.12 0.19
CA PRO A 15 -6.89 -9.87 0.63
C PRO A 15 -7.17 -9.85 2.13
N GLN A 16 -7.62 -10.97 2.70
CA GLN A 16 -7.92 -11.11 4.12
C GLN A 16 -6.67 -10.95 5.00
N GLU A 17 -5.54 -11.53 4.59
CA GLU A 17 -4.26 -11.36 5.29
C GLU A 17 -3.82 -9.90 5.25
N LEU A 18 -4.02 -9.20 4.12
CA LEU A 18 -3.68 -7.79 3.99
C LEU A 18 -4.57 -6.90 4.88
N SER A 19 -5.87 -7.16 4.94
CA SER A 19 -6.80 -6.49 5.85
C SER A 19 -6.35 -6.66 7.32
N SER A 20 -6.08 -7.90 7.73
CA SER A 20 -5.64 -8.22 9.10
C SER A 20 -4.28 -7.59 9.43
N ALA A 21 -3.34 -7.62 8.50
CA ALA A 21 -2.04 -6.96 8.66
C ALA A 21 -2.19 -5.44 8.82
N ALA A 22 -3.04 -4.82 8.00
CA ALA A 22 -3.33 -3.40 8.08
C ALA A 22 -3.97 -3.02 9.42
N GLU A 23 -4.96 -3.79 9.89
CA GLU A 23 -5.63 -3.56 11.16
C GLU A 23 -4.65 -3.57 12.34
N SER A 24 -3.66 -4.47 12.32
CA SER A 24 -2.62 -4.56 13.36
C SER A 24 -1.69 -3.34 13.45
N LEU A 25 -1.70 -2.48 12.42
CA LEU A 25 -0.91 -1.24 12.38
C LEU A 25 -1.55 -0.06 13.13
N HIS A 26 -2.73 -0.24 13.74
CA HIS A 26 -3.42 0.86 14.42
C HIS A 26 -2.54 1.50 15.48
N ASN A 27 -2.16 2.76 15.27
CA ASN A 27 -1.38 3.57 16.19
C ASN A 27 -1.65 5.07 15.94
N PRO A 28 -2.49 5.71 16.79
CA PRO A 28 -2.86 7.11 16.63
C PRO A 28 -1.71 8.10 16.94
N TYR A 29 -0.58 7.61 17.47
CA TYR A 29 0.57 8.45 17.83
C TYR A 29 1.63 8.53 16.72
N VAL A 30 1.44 7.87 15.57
CA VAL A 30 2.36 7.98 14.44
C VAL A 30 2.30 9.40 13.86
N VAL A 31 3.43 10.09 13.90
CA VAL A 31 3.56 11.46 13.38
C VAL A 31 3.66 11.42 11.86
N TYR A 32 2.86 12.23 11.17
CA TYR A 32 2.94 12.35 9.71
C TYR A 32 4.23 13.08 9.31
N ASN A 33 5.16 12.36 8.68
CA ASN A 33 6.43 12.91 8.23
C ASN A 33 6.73 12.49 6.79
N ALA A 34 6.59 13.45 5.87
CA ALA A 34 6.83 13.26 4.43
C ALA A 34 8.30 13.51 4.00
N ILE A 35 9.18 13.88 4.95
CA ILE A 35 10.59 14.14 4.64
C ILE A 35 11.26 12.82 4.25
N GLU A 36 11.99 12.84 3.14
CA GLU A 36 12.78 11.68 2.73
C GLU A 36 13.90 11.43 3.76
N GLN A 37 14.00 10.18 4.21
CA GLN A 37 14.96 9.73 5.19
C GLN A 37 15.77 8.56 4.63
N PRO A 38 17.02 8.36 5.08
CA PRO A 38 17.76 7.14 4.78
C PRO A 38 17.00 5.92 5.31
N ILE A 39 16.85 4.90 4.48
CA ILE A 39 16.21 3.63 4.83
C ILE A 39 17.16 2.50 4.45
N ASP A 40 17.39 1.58 5.38
CA ASP A 40 18.20 0.40 5.10
C ASP A 40 17.60 -0.42 3.95
N TYR A 41 18.45 -1.02 3.15
CA TYR A 41 18.04 -1.85 2.03
C TYR A 41 18.65 -3.25 2.14
N PRO A 42 17.88 -4.32 1.87
CA PRO A 42 16.43 -4.34 1.62
C PRO A 42 15.58 -4.29 2.89
N CYS A 43 14.30 -4.00 2.72
CA CYS A 43 13.24 -4.14 3.74
C CYS A 43 13.42 -3.26 4.98
N GLY A 44 14.12 -2.14 4.87
CA GLY A 44 14.17 -1.14 5.93
C GLY A 44 12.80 -0.48 6.18
N ASP A 45 12.79 0.43 7.14
CA ASP A 45 11.65 1.29 7.46
C ASP A 45 12.17 2.61 8.03
N ILE A 46 11.36 3.64 7.99
CA ILE A 46 11.56 4.85 8.79
C ILE A 46 11.21 4.55 10.25
N PRO A 47 11.55 5.42 11.20
CA PRO A 47 11.17 5.21 12.60
C PRO A 47 9.69 4.87 12.77
N SER A 48 9.38 3.91 13.63
CA SER A 48 8.01 3.35 13.78
C SER A 48 6.98 4.35 14.30
N ASP A 49 7.42 5.43 14.92
CA ASP A 49 6.61 6.55 15.39
C ASP A 49 6.36 7.62 14.31
N GLN A 50 6.83 7.39 13.10
CA GLN A 50 6.66 8.26 11.94
C GLN A 50 6.07 7.49 10.75
N GLY A 51 5.42 8.20 9.83
CA GLY A 51 4.88 7.60 8.61
C GLY A 51 4.02 8.54 7.81
N VAL A 52 3.78 8.15 6.54
CA VAL A 52 2.79 8.74 5.65
C VAL A 52 1.80 7.66 5.21
N CYS A 53 0.86 8.00 4.35
CA CYS A 53 -0.15 7.05 3.88
C CYS A 53 0.45 5.79 3.21
N THR A 54 1.52 5.93 2.44
CA THR A 54 2.21 4.79 1.79
C THR A 54 2.92 3.88 2.76
N ASP A 55 3.38 4.37 3.91
CA ASP A 55 4.04 3.55 4.92
C ASP A 55 3.06 2.54 5.55
N VAL A 56 1.76 2.85 5.59
CA VAL A 56 0.73 1.89 5.97
C VAL A 56 0.72 0.69 5.02
N ILE A 57 0.79 0.94 3.71
CA ILE A 57 0.84 -0.13 2.70
C ILE A 57 2.12 -0.95 2.84
N VAL A 58 3.27 -0.27 2.88
CA VAL A 58 4.59 -0.92 2.98
C VAL A 58 4.68 -1.80 4.23
N ARG A 59 4.23 -1.31 5.36
CA ARG A 59 4.24 -2.03 6.64
C ARG A 59 3.29 -3.22 6.66
N ALA A 60 2.08 -3.08 6.08
CA ALA A 60 1.13 -4.19 5.98
C ALA A 60 1.72 -5.33 5.13
N PHE A 61 2.32 -5.03 3.99
CA PHE A 61 3.01 -6.03 3.17
C PHE A 61 4.21 -6.65 3.89
N LYS A 62 4.96 -5.87 4.66
CA LYS A 62 6.09 -6.37 5.46
C LYS A 62 5.63 -7.37 6.54
N ILE A 63 4.49 -7.13 7.20
CA ILE A 63 3.86 -8.08 8.13
C ILE A 63 3.52 -9.40 7.43
N MET A 64 3.08 -9.34 6.17
CA MET A 64 2.82 -10.51 5.33
C MET A 64 4.10 -11.19 4.79
N GLY A 65 5.29 -10.72 5.18
CA GLY A 65 6.57 -11.26 4.72
C GLY A 65 7.02 -10.77 3.34
N ARG A 66 6.45 -9.68 2.82
CA ARG A 66 6.79 -9.09 1.53
C ARG A 66 7.53 -7.76 1.67
N CYS A 67 8.53 -7.56 0.84
CA CYS A 67 9.40 -6.39 0.85
C CYS A 67 9.11 -5.48 -0.34
N LEU A 68 8.11 -4.59 -0.23
CA LEU A 68 7.79 -3.67 -1.32
C LEU A 68 8.94 -2.75 -1.72
N GLN A 69 9.87 -2.44 -0.81
CA GLN A 69 11.08 -1.67 -1.14
C GLN A 69 11.92 -2.39 -2.20
N GLU A 70 12.21 -3.67 -1.99
CA GLU A 70 12.99 -4.51 -2.90
C GLU A 70 12.20 -4.81 -4.18
N GLU A 71 10.94 -5.25 -4.02
CA GLU A 71 10.08 -5.63 -5.14
C GLU A 71 9.88 -4.47 -6.15
N ILE A 72 9.64 -3.25 -5.67
CA ILE A 72 9.49 -2.07 -6.52
C ILE A 72 10.81 -1.64 -7.13
N HIS A 73 11.91 -1.73 -6.37
CA HIS A 73 13.24 -1.44 -6.90
C HIS A 73 13.57 -2.35 -8.08
N GLU A 74 13.43 -3.67 -7.92
CA GLU A 74 13.68 -4.66 -8.99
C GLU A 74 12.73 -4.48 -10.18
N TYR A 75 11.44 -4.23 -9.92
CA TYR A 75 10.47 -3.94 -10.97
C TYR A 75 10.88 -2.74 -11.83
N ARG A 76 11.27 -1.62 -11.21
CA ARG A 76 11.69 -0.41 -11.92
C ARG A 76 12.99 -0.63 -12.70
N LEU A 77 13.97 -1.34 -12.12
CA LEU A 77 15.19 -1.75 -12.85
C LEU A 77 14.86 -2.58 -14.09
N SER A 78 13.92 -3.51 -13.99
CA SER A 78 13.50 -4.33 -15.14
C SER A 78 12.87 -3.51 -16.28
N LYS A 79 12.36 -2.32 -15.97
CA LYS A 79 11.83 -1.35 -16.96
C LYS A 79 12.90 -0.39 -17.49
N GLY A 80 14.14 -0.49 -17.03
CA GLY A 80 15.21 0.43 -17.40
C GLY A 80 15.09 1.81 -16.76
N GLU A 81 14.33 1.93 -15.67
CA GLU A 81 14.11 3.18 -14.95
C GLU A 81 15.21 3.43 -13.92
N SER A 82 15.50 4.71 -13.62
CA SER A 82 16.30 5.07 -12.46
C SER A 82 15.54 4.79 -11.17
N THR A 83 16.25 4.37 -10.13
CA THR A 83 15.64 3.96 -8.86
C THR A 83 16.23 4.70 -7.67
N GLY A 84 15.38 4.95 -6.65
CA GLY A 84 15.74 5.52 -5.36
C GLY A 84 15.29 4.60 -4.22
N LYS A 85 16.21 3.83 -3.64
CA LYS A 85 15.93 2.82 -2.61
C LYS A 85 15.21 3.37 -1.37
N ASN A 86 15.39 4.65 -1.04
CA ASN A 86 14.78 5.28 0.13
C ASN A 86 13.34 5.74 -0.12
N ILE A 87 12.92 5.96 -1.38
CA ILE A 87 11.70 6.72 -1.65
C ILE A 87 10.74 6.04 -2.63
N ASP A 88 11.22 5.19 -3.55
CA ASP A 88 10.38 4.70 -4.64
C ASP A 88 9.15 3.94 -4.14
N HIS A 89 9.32 3.07 -3.13
CA HIS A 89 8.23 2.31 -2.50
C HIS A 89 7.29 3.17 -1.64
N ARG A 90 7.64 4.42 -1.38
CA ARG A 90 6.85 5.40 -0.64
C ARG A 90 6.11 6.39 -1.56
N ARG A 91 6.09 6.14 -2.87
CA ARG A 91 5.40 6.96 -3.88
C ARG A 91 4.22 6.20 -4.46
N ILE A 92 3.01 6.75 -4.30
CA ILE A 92 1.77 6.11 -4.78
C ILE A 92 1.84 5.73 -6.27
N PRO A 93 2.34 6.57 -7.21
CA PRO A 93 2.43 6.15 -8.61
C PRO A 93 3.31 4.92 -8.84
N ASN A 94 4.39 4.75 -8.06
CA ASN A 94 5.27 3.59 -8.18
C ASN A 94 4.62 2.32 -7.62
N LEU A 95 3.95 2.42 -6.45
CA LEU A 95 3.13 1.35 -5.89
C LEU A 95 2.06 0.92 -6.90
N ALA A 96 1.34 1.89 -7.46
CA ALA A 96 0.28 1.67 -8.43
C ALA A 96 0.78 0.95 -9.69
N ALA A 97 1.89 1.41 -10.28
CA ALA A 97 2.49 0.77 -11.45
C ALA A 97 2.93 -0.67 -11.15
N TYR A 98 3.49 -0.91 -9.97
CA TYR A 98 3.88 -2.24 -9.53
C TYR A 98 2.66 -3.16 -9.35
N PHE A 99 1.63 -2.72 -8.64
CA PHE A 99 0.40 -3.51 -8.43
C PHE A 99 -0.32 -3.81 -9.75
N ALA A 100 -0.37 -2.84 -10.67
CA ALA A 100 -0.92 -3.07 -12.01
C ALA A 100 -0.12 -4.15 -12.78
N SER A 101 1.20 -4.20 -12.62
CA SER A 101 2.05 -5.22 -13.24
C SER A 101 1.78 -6.64 -12.70
N LEU A 102 1.22 -6.74 -11.51
CA LEU A 102 0.78 -7.99 -10.88
C LEU A 102 -0.68 -8.35 -11.20
N ASN A 103 -1.34 -7.60 -12.11
CA ASN A 103 -2.77 -7.74 -12.44
C ASN A 103 -3.71 -7.57 -11.24
N MET A 104 -3.36 -6.68 -10.31
CA MET A 104 -4.14 -6.41 -9.11
C MET A 104 -5.24 -5.35 -9.32
N GLU A 105 -5.31 -4.66 -10.47
CA GLU A 105 -6.35 -3.65 -10.70
C GLU A 105 -7.75 -4.26 -10.63
N SER A 106 -8.63 -3.62 -9.84
CA SER A 106 -10.03 -3.97 -9.67
C SER A 106 -10.93 -2.79 -10.03
N HIS A 107 -12.07 -3.10 -10.63
CA HIS A 107 -13.10 -2.13 -11.01
C HIS A 107 -14.45 -2.41 -10.32
N GLU A 108 -14.45 -3.34 -9.39
CA GLU A 108 -15.62 -3.78 -8.64
C GLU A 108 -15.82 -2.95 -7.37
N TYR A 109 -16.81 -3.32 -6.57
CA TYR A 109 -17.04 -2.68 -5.27
C TYR A 109 -15.92 -2.96 -4.31
N LEU A 110 -15.78 -2.08 -3.31
CA LEU A 110 -14.76 -2.21 -2.27
C LEU A 110 -15.00 -3.47 -1.42
N GLU A 111 -13.93 -4.21 -1.20
CA GLU A 111 -13.89 -5.38 -0.34
C GLU A 111 -12.72 -5.31 0.66
N PRO A 112 -12.79 -6.03 1.78
CA PRO A 112 -11.67 -6.12 2.71
C PRO A 112 -10.37 -6.54 2.03
N GLY A 113 -9.29 -5.85 2.36
CA GLY A 113 -7.98 -6.06 1.74
C GLY A 113 -7.74 -5.27 0.46
N ASP A 114 -8.71 -4.49 -0.03
CA ASP A 114 -8.48 -3.59 -1.15
C ASP A 114 -7.54 -2.46 -0.75
N ILE A 115 -6.59 -2.19 -1.62
CA ILE A 115 -5.73 -1.01 -1.56
C ILE A 115 -6.40 0.08 -2.40
N ILE A 116 -6.76 1.18 -1.78
CA ILE A 116 -7.53 2.24 -2.43
C ILE A 116 -6.66 3.47 -2.61
N TRP A 117 -6.54 3.94 -3.85
CA TRP A 117 -5.92 5.21 -4.19
C TRP A 117 -6.98 6.25 -4.45
N TRP A 118 -7.00 7.32 -3.65
CA TRP A 118 -7.89 8.47 -3.79
C TRP A 118 -7.18 9.70 -4.34
N LYS A 119 -8.00 10.58 -4.89
CA LYS A 119 -7.69 11.98 -5.14
C LYS A 119 -8.50 12.84 -4.15
N LEU A 120 -7.85 13.39 -3.16
CA LEU A 120 -8.49 14.26 -2.16
C LEU A 120 -8.70 15.66 -2.76
N GLY A 121 -9.92 16.18 -2.72
CA GLY A 121 -10.27 17.49 -3.30
C GLY A 121 -10.61 17.43 -4.80
N GLY A 122 -10.97 16.26 -5.33
CA GLY A 122 -11.40 16.06 -6.71
C GLY A 122 -10.36 15.40 -7.61
N ALA A 123 -10.64 15.29 -8.91
CA ALA A 123 -9.82 14.53 -9.86
C ALA A 123 -8.35 14.98 -9.97
N ASP A 124 -8.08 16.26 -9.76
CA ASP A 124 -6.73 16.85 -9.75
C ASP A 124 -6.15 17.01 -8.34
N GLY A 125 -6.80 16.42 -7.35
CA GLY A 125 -6.48 16.55 -5.94
C GLY A 125 -5.23 15.80 -5.48
N ILE A 126 -4.96 15.88 -4.19
CA ILE A 126 -3.80 15.25 -3.55
C ILE A 126 -3.97 13.73 -3.55
N ASN A 127 -2.91 13.02 -3.91
CA ASN A 127 -2.88 11.57 -3.85
C ASN A 127 -2.91 11.09 -2.40
N HIS A 128 -3.77 10.12 -2.11
CA HIS A 128 -3.86 9.45 -0.83
C HIS A 128 -4.14 7.94 -1.03
N ILE A 129 -3.65 7.11 -0.12
CA ILE A 129 -3.78 5.66 -0.22
C ILE A 129 -4.06 5.03 1.15
N GLY A 130 -4.80 3.93 1.17
CA GLY A 130 -5.11 3.16 2.37
C GLY A 130 -5.58 1.76 2.05
N ILE A 131 -5.92 0.98 3.06
CA ILE A 131 -6.35 -0.42 2.95
C ILE A 131 -7.73 -0.57 3.58
N MET A 132 -8.67 -1.16 2.84
CA MET A 132 -10.00 -1.51 3.34
C MET A 132 -9.92 -2.63 4.39
N LEU A 133 -10.57 -2.43 5.52
CA LEU A 133 -10.66 -3.39 6.61
C LEU A 133 -11.99 -4.18 6.57
N ASP A 134 -12.04 -5.29 7.28
CA ASP A 134 -13.21 -6.17 7.38
C ASP A 134 -14.45 -5.47 7.95
N ASN A 135 -14.26 -4.47 8.79
CA ASN A 135 -15.34 -3.68 9.40
C ASN A 135 -15.86 -2.55 8.49
N GLY A 136 -15.38 -2.46 7.24
CA GLY A 136 -15.75 -1.40 6.30
C GLY A 136 -15.06 -0.06 6.52
N MET A 137 -14.11 0.00 7.45
CA MET A 137 -13.24 1.16 7.66
C MET A 137 -12.00 1.07 6.78
N VAL A 138 -11.24 2.14 6.69
CA VAL A 138 -9.98 2.18 5.95
C VAL A 138 -8.83 2.49 6.88
N MET A 139 -7.81 1.64 6.90
CA MET A 139 -6.55 1.93 7.57
C MET A 139 -5.70 2.84 6.70
N HIS A 140 -5.37 4.02 7.22
CA HIS A 140 -4.56 5.01 6.54
C HIS A 140 -3.82 5.94 7.52
N ASN A 141 -3.00 6.86 7.00
CA ASN A 141 -2.46 7.99 7.74
C ASN A 141 -2.64 9.27 6.92
N ILE A 142 -3.50 10.15 7.39
CA ILE A 142 -3.79 11.47 6.80
C ILE A 142 -3.34 12.62 7.70
N GLY A 143 -2.41 12.38 8.62
CA GLY A 143 -1.90 13.36 9.57
C GLY A 143 -2.53 13.26 10.97
N ARG A 144 -3.30 12.22 11.24
CA ARG A 144 -3.93 11.93 12.54
C ARG A 144 -3.47 10.59 13.14
N GLY A 145 -2.31 10.10 12.71
CA GLY A 145 -1.79 8.77 13.03
C GLY A 145 -2.16 7.70 12.02
N GLN A 146 -1.70 6.48 12.25
CA GLN A 146 -2.19 5.29 11.54
C GLN A 146 -3.48 4.84 12.20
N VAL A 147 -4.61 5.20 11.60
CA VAL A 147 -5.93 4.97 12.20
C VAL A 147 -6.90 4.39 11.18
N ALA A 148 -7.90 3.68 11.69
CA ALA A 148 -9.02 3.22 10.89
C ALA A 148 -10.13 4.28 10.93
N ASP A 149 -10.48 4.80 9.75
CA ASP A 149 -11.54 5.79 9.58
C ASP A 149 -12.59 5.27 8.59
N VAL A 150 -13.80 5.80 8.66
CA VAL A 150 -14.80 5.62 7.61
C VAL A 150 -14.27 6.28 6.34
N CYS A 151 -14.35 5.55 5.21
CA CYS A 151 -13.99 6.11 3.91
C CYS A 151 -14.94 7.30 3.60
N PRO A 152 -14.43 8.54 3.51
CA PRO A 152 -15.29 9.68 3.25
C PRO A 152 -15.95 9.60 1.88
N GLU A 153 -17.24 9.90 1.80
CA GLU A 153 -18.02 9.87 0.54
C GLU A 153 -17.50 10.87 -0.51
N ASP A 154 -16.84 11.94 -0.07
CA ASP A 154 -16.26 12.98 -0.92
C ASP A 154 -14.85 12.63 -1.45
N TYR A 155 -14.28 11.49 -1.04
CA TYR A 155 -13.01 11.03 -1.58
C TYR A 155 -13.23 10.41 -2.96
N HIS A 156 -12.65 11.06 -3.98
CA HIS A 156 -12.69 10.52 -5.33
C HIS A 156 -11.76 9.30 -5.42
N ILE A 157 -12.35 8.09 -5.53
CA ILE A 157 -11.58 6.87 -5.79
C ILE A 157 -10.99 6.95 -7.19
N HIS A 158 -9.66 6.90 -7.26
CA HIS A 158 -8.91 6.94 -8.51
C HIS A 158 -8.60 5.53 -9.03
N ARG A 159 -8.20 4.63 -8.15
CA ARG A 159 -7.90 3.21 -8.46
C ARG A 159 -8.13 2.33 -7.24
N ILE A 160 -8.42 1.07 -7.52
CA ILE A 160 -8.51 0.01 -6.53
C ILE A 160 -7.56 -1.11 -6.96
N TYR A 161 -6.81 -1.67 -6.02
CA TYR A 161 -5.95 -2.83 -6.24
C TYR A 161 -6.32 -3.91 -5.23
N ARG A 162 -6.50 -5.14 -5.74
CA ARG A 162 -6.87 -6.31 -4.95
C ARG A 162 -5.86 -7.42 -5.19
N LEU A 163 -5.39 -8.04 -4.12
CA LEU A 163 -4.58 -9.26 -4.22
C LEU A 163 -5.40 -10.36 -4.90
N PRO A 164 -4.80 -11.16 -5.81
CA PRO A 164 -5.51 -12.29 -6.42
C PRO A 164 -5.85 -13.34 -5.36
N GLU A 165 -7.02 -13.97 -5.50
CA GLU A 165 -7.46 -15.11 -4.69
C GLU A 165 -6.72 -16.40 -5.04
#